data_6a56867ed7fc95ec091a9c008b5c9198
#
_entry.id   6a56867ed7fc95ec091a9c008b5c9198
#
_cell.length_a   1.000
_cell.length_b   1.000
_cell.length_c   1.000
_cell.angle_alpha   90.00
_cell.angle_beta   90.00
_cell.angle_gamma   90.00
#
_symmetry.space_group_name_H-M   'P 1'
#
loop_
_entity.id
_entity.type
_entity.pdbx_description
1 polymer ?
#
loop_
_entity_poly.entity_id
_entity_poly.type
_entity_poly.pdbx_seq_one_letter_code
_entity_poly.pdbx_strand_id
1 'polypeptide(L)'
;MTTRIERPLSPHLQAYRVTLTMAMSIIHRITGVALYFGTLLLAWWLIAAASGPGAYANVQAFTSSFIGRLIVFGYTWALLHHLLSGVRHFVWDLGYGFKPGEREALTWGALIGGISLTILLWIAAYAIGGGR
;
A
#
# COMPACT_ATOMS: atom_id res chain seq x y z
N MET A 1 -28.96 45.75 -21.54
CA MET A 1 -28.72 44.39 -22.04
C MET A 1 -27.55 43.83 -21.26
N THR A 2 -27.77 42.92 -20.32
CA THR A 2 -26.70 42.23 -19.59
C THR A 2 -26.20 41.09 -20.48
N THR A 3 -25.03 41.23 -21.03
CA THR A 3 -24.35 40.14 -21.76
C THR A 3 -24.08 39.01 -20.78
N ARG A 4 -24.82 37.93 -20.88
CA ARG A 4 -24.61 36.72 -20.10
C ARG A 4 -23.29 36.10 -20.60
N ILE A 5 -22.24 36.22 -19.79
CA ILE A 5 -20.96 35.54 -20.09
C ILE A 5 -21.19 34.03 -19.91
N GLU A 6 -21.17 33.28 -20.97
CA GLU A 6 -21.20 31.81 -20.90
C GLU A 6 -19.87 31.32 -20.32
N ARG A 7 -19.94 30.81 -19.09
CA ARG A 7 -18.79 30.18 -18.44
C ARG A 7 -18.67 28.73 -18.95
N PRO A 8 -17.46 28.25 -19.22
CA PRO A 8 -17.27 26.85 -19.58
C PRO A 8 -17.81 25.93 -18.48
N LEU A 9 -18.49 24.85 -18.85
CA LEU A 9 -18.97 23.85 -17.93
C LEU A 9 -17.76 23.13 -17.29
N SER A 10 -17.87 22.86 -15.98
CA SER A 10 -16.88 22.02 -15.31
C SER A 10 -16.84 20.63 -15.96
N PRO A 11 -15.66 20.08 -16.27
CA PRO A 11 -15.57 18.75 -16.84
C PRO A 11 -16.10 17.70 -15.84
N HIS A 12 -16.91 16.77 -16.35
CA HIS A 12 -17.39 15.63 -15.56
C HIS A 12 -16.33 14.54 -15.48
N LEU A 13 -16.50 13.57 -14.56
CA LEU A 13 -15.59 12.44 -14.39
C LEU A 13 -15.33 11.66 -15.69
N GLN A 14 -16.32 11.59 -16.59
CA GLN A 14 -16.19 10.93 -17.90
C GLN A 14 -15.19 11.64 -18.84
N ALA A 15 -14.87 12.91 -18.61
CA ALA A 15 -13.90 13.66 -19.41
C ALA A 15 -12.45 13.32 -19.06
N TYR A 16 -12.19 12.69 -17.91
CA TYR A 16 -10.86 12.36 -17.44
C TYR A 16 -10.46 10.95 -17.86
N ARG A 17 -9.27 10.81 -18.44
CA ARG A 17 -8.62 9.51 -18.58
C ARG A 17 -7.82 9.24 -17.30
N VAL A 18 -8.08 8.10 -16.66
CA VAL A 18 -7.31 7.67 -15.48
C VAL A 18 -5.87 7.40 -15.91
N THR A 19 -4.95 8.23 -15.44
CA THR A 19 -3.51 8.03 -15.65
C THR A 19 -2.95 7.07 -14.60
N LEU A 20 -1.79 6.47 -14.86
CA LEU A 20 -1.11 5.59 -13.90
C LEU A 20 -0.88 6.30 -12.54
N THR A 21 -0.45 7.55 -12.56
CA THR A 21 -0.21 8.34 -11.34
C THR A 21 -1.50 8.59 -10.55
N MET A 22 -2.63 8.79 -11.22
CA MET A 22 -3.93 8.91 -10.56
C MET A 22 -4.35 7.59 -9.90
N ALA A 23 -4.23 6.47 -10.63
CA ALA A 23 -4.53 5.14 -10.08
C ALA A 23 -3.66 4.84 -8.86
N MET A 24 -2.35 5.12 -8.92
CA MET A 24 -1.43 4.91 -7.80
C MET A 24 -1.72 5.82 -6.60
N SER A 25 -2.22 7.03 -6.83
CA SER A 25 -2.69 7.90 -5.74
C SER A 25 -3.88 7.29 -4.99
N ILE A 26 -4.82 6.68 -5.72
CA ILE A 26 -5.96 5.98 -5.11
C ILE A 26 -5.47 4.75 -4.34
N ILE A 27 -4.61 3.94 -4.94
CA ILE A 27 -4.04 2.76 -4.29
C ILE A 27 -3.26 3.14 -3.02
N HIS A 28 -2.50 4.23 -3.05
CA HIS A 28 -1.80 4.72 -1.85
C HIS A 28 -2.77 5.05 -0.70
N ARG A 29 -3.91 5.67 -0.99
CA ARG A 29 -4.96 5.93 0.02
C ARG A 29 -5.60 4.63 0.52
N ILE A 30 -5.90 3.68 -0.37
CA ILE A 30 -6.47 2.37 0.00
C ILE A 30 -5.49 1.61 0.89
N THR A 31 -4.20 1.57 0.53
CA THR A 31 -3.18 0.92 1.35
C THR A 31 -3.02 1.62 2.70
N GLY A 32 -3.12 2.95 2.78
CA GLY A 32 -3.13 3.69 4.04
C GLY A 32 -4.28 3.28 4.96
N VAL A 33 -5.49 3.15 4.43
CA VAL A 33 -6.65 2.63 5.17
C VAL A 33 -6.43 1.18 5.61
N ALA A 34 -5.91 0.33 4.71
CA ALA A 34 -5.58 -1.07 5.04
C ALA A 34 -4.55 -1.17 6.17
N LEU A 35 -3.54 -0.29 6.18
CA LEU A 35 -2.54 -0.23 7.26
C LEU A 35 -3.16 0.20 8.59
N TYR A 36 -4.09 1.16 8.56
CA TYR A 36 -4.81 1.57 9.76
C TYR A 36 -5.54 0.39 10.41
N PHE A 37 -6.29 -0.39 9.65
CA PHE A 37 -6.93 -1.60 10.16
C PHE A 37 -5.92 -2.70 10.49
N GLY A 38 -4.83 -2.80 9.75
CA GLY A 38 -3.76 -3.77 10.01
C GLY A 38 -3.02 -3.54 11.33
N THR A 39 -3.06 -2.32 11.90
CA THR A 39 -2.54 -2.08 13.24
C THR A 39 -3.27 -2.87 14.31
N LEU A 40 -4.55 -3.21 14.10
CA LEU A 40 -5.31 -4.07 15.01
C LEU A 40 -4.77 -5.50 15.01
N LEU A 41 -4.39 -6.02 13.84
CA LEU A 41 -3.76 -7.34 13.73
C LEU A 41 -2.40 -7.36 14.42
N LEU A 42 -1.60 -6.32 14.24
CA LEU A 42 -0.31 -6.17 14.93
C LEU A 42 -0.50 -6.05 16.45
N ALA A 43 -1.46 -5.25 16.90
CA ALA A 43 -1.76 -5.10 18.32
C ALA A 43 -2.22 -6.44 18.93
N TRP A 44 -3.08 -7.19 18.24
CA TRP A 44 -3.50 -8.51 18.68
C TRP A 44 -2.30 -9.46 18.80
N TRP A 45 -1.41 -9.48 17.82
CA TRP A 45 -0.19 -10.29 17.87
C TRP A 45 0.71 -9.92 19.06
N LEU A 46 0.96 -8.63 19.29
CA LEU A 46 1.79 -8.14 20.40
C LEU A 46 1.17 -8.47 21.77
N ILE A 47 -0.14 -8.24 21.92
CA ILE A 47 -0.86 -8.55 23.17
C ILE A 47 -0.81 -10.06 23.43
N ALA A 48 -1.04 -10.89 22.42
CA ALA A 48 -0.99 -12.33 22.55
C ALA A 48 0.41 -12.82 22.92
N ALA A 49 1.46 -12.25 22.31
CA ALA A 49 2.85 -12.57 22.64
C ALA A 49 3.20 -12.21 24.10
N ALA A 50 2.67 -11.10 24.61
CA ALA A 50 2.86 -10.66 26.00
C ALA A 50 2.00 -11.45 27.00
N SER A 51 0.85 -12.00 26.57
CA SER A 51 -0.09 -12.72 27.46
C SER A 51 0.28 -14.19 27.71
N GLY A 52 1.22 -14.74 26.94
CA GLY A 52 1.76 -16.08 27.16
C GLY A 52 1.41 -17.10 26.07
N PRO A 53 1.88 -18.36 26.22
CA PRO A 53 1.88 -19.35 25.14
C PRO A 53 0.49 -19.71 24.62
N GLY A 54 -0.52 -19.76 25.47
CA GLY A 54 -1.89 -20.10 25.04
C GLY A 54 -2.52 -19.04 24.13
N ALA A 55 -2.39 -17.75 24.48
CA ALA A 55 -2.87 -16.66 23.66
C ALA A 55 -2.08 -16.58 22.34
N TYR A 56 -0.77 -16.78 22.41
CA TYR A 56 0.09 -16.78 21.23
C TYR A 56 -0.25 -17.91 20.26
N ALA A 57 -0.56 -19.12 20.75
CA ALA A 57 -0.97 -20.24 19.93
C ALA A 57 -2.22 -19.94 19.07
N ASN A 58 -3.18 -19.18 19.60
CA ASN A 58 -4.37 -18.77 18.85
C ASN A 58 -4.02 -17.86 17.66
N VAL A 59 -3.11 -16.90 17.85
CA VAL A 59 -2.63 -16.03 16.78
C VAL A 59 -1.86 -16.83 15.74
N GLN A 60 -1.00 -17.74 16.19
CA GLN A 60 -0.27 -18.64 15.29
C GLN A 60 -1.21 -19.52 14.46
N ALA A 61 -2.25 -20.09 15.06
CA ALA A 61 -3.25 -20.87 14.34
C ALA A 61 -3.96 -20.04 13.28
N PHE A 62 -4.30 -18.78 13.58
CA PHE A 62 -4.88 -17.87 12.58
C PHE A 62 -3.90 -17.53 11.46
N THR A 63 -2.70 -17.04 11.80
CA THR A 63 -1.72 -16.56 10.81
C THR A 63 -1.15 -17.69 9.94
N SER A 64 -1.11 -18.92 10.45
CA SER A 64 -0.71 -20.11 9.68
C SER A 64 -1.81 -20.67 8.77
N SER A 65 -3.07 -20.28 8.98
CA SER A 65 -4.17 -20.66 8.10
C SER A 65 -4.03 -20.03 6.72
N PHE A 66 -4.71 -20.61 5.70
CA PHE A 66 -4.71 -20.06 4.35
C PHE A 66 -5.18 -18.59 4.32
N ILE A 67 -6.30 -18.30 4.98
CA ILE A 67 -6.86 -16.94 5.07
C ILE A 67 -5.91 -15.99 5.82
N GLY A 68 -5.36 -16.43 6.95
CA GLY A 68 -4.41 -15.64 7.71
C GLY A 68 -3.14 -15.30 6.92
N ARG A 69 -2.58 -16.26 6.19
CA ARG A 69 -1.43 -16.03 5.29
C ARG A 69 -1.77 -15.04 4.19
N LEU A 70 -2.95 -15.13 3.59
CA LEU A 70 -3.39 -14.20 2.55
C LEU A 70 -3.51 -12.77 3.10
N ILE A 71 -4.08 -12.62 4.31
CA ILE A 71 -4.20 -11.33 4.98
C ILE A 71 -2.81 -10.75 5.30
N VAL A 72 -1.91 -11.55 5.89
CA VAL A 72 -0.54 -11.10 6.22
C VAL A 72 0.24 -10.77 4.95
N PHE A 73 0.08 -11.54 3.87
CA PHE A 73 0.69 -11.23 2.56
C PHE A 73 0.19 -9.89 2.01
N GLY A 74 -1.13 -9.69 1.98
CA GLY A 74 -1.73 -8.44 1.54
C GLY A 74 -1.31 -7.25 2.40
N TYR A 75 -1.22 -7.43 3.72
CA TYR A 75 -0.73 -6.41 4.64
C TYR A 75 0.75 -6.07 4.40
N THR A 76 1.59 -7.08 4.14
CA THR A 76 3.01 -6.89 3.80
C THR A 76 3.14 -6.06 2.52
N TRP A 77 2.37 -6.40 1.49
CA TRP A 77 2.37 -5.62 0.24
C TRP A 77 1.86 -4.19 0.47
N ALA A 78 0.77 -4.02 1.20
CA ALA A 78 0.24 -2.70 1.53
C ALA A 78 1.28 -1.83 2.25
N LEU A 79 2.02 -2.40 3.20
CA LEU A 79 3.08 -1.71 3.94
C LEU A 79 4.22 -1.27 3.02
N LEU A 80 4.76 -2.19 2.22
CA LEU A 80 5.91 -1.91 1.36
C LEU A 80 5.55 -0.97 0.20
N HIS A 81 4.38 -1.17 -0.41
CA HIS A 81 3.89 -0.25 -1.45
C HIS A 81 3.60 1.15 -0.89
N HIS A 82 2.97 1.24 0.29
CA HIS A 82 2.69 2.52 0.94
C HIS A 82 3.98 3.26 1.32
N LEU A 83 4.96 2.55 1.85
CA LEU A 83 6.29 3.08 2.17
C LEU A 83 6.97 3.66 0.91
N LEU A 84 7.06 2.88 -0.17
CA LEU A 84 7.72 3.35 -1.40
C LEU A 84 6.96 4.50 -2.06
N SER A 85 5.63 4.48 -2.00
CA SER A 85 4.81 5.62 -2.45
C SER A 85 5.00 6.84 -1.57
N GLY A 86 5.21 6.68 -0.26
CA GLY A 86 5.58 7.74 0.65
C GLY A 86 6.94 8.34 0.31
N VAL A 87 7.96 7.52 0.05
CA VAL A 87 9.28 7.98 -0.43
C VAL A 87 9.14 8.80 -1.72
N ARG A 88 8.30 8.36 -2.66
CA ARG A 88 8.00 9.15 -3.87
C ARG A 88 7.45 10.54 -3.54
N HIS A 89 6.59 10.67 -2.53
CA HIS A 89 6.07 11.97 -2.09
C HIS A 89 7.19 12.84 -1.51
N PHE A 90 8.12 12.29 -0.73
CA PHE A 90 9.29 13.05 -0.27
C PHE A 90 10.16 13.55 -1.42
N VAL A 91 10.35 12.75 -2.48
CA VAL A 91 11.08 13.22 -3.68
C VAL A 91 10.38 14.42 -4.31
N TRP A 92 9.06 14.42 -4.38
CA TRP A 92 8.30 15.57 -4.88
C TRP A 92 8.35 16.78 -3.95
N ASP A 93 8.29 16.57 -2.63
CA ASP A 93 8.41 17.65 -1.65
C ASP A 93 9.77 18.35 -1.72
N LEU A 94 10.80 17.64 -2.15
CA LEU A 94 12.13 18.20 -2.45
C LEU A 94 12.20 18.93 -3.82
N GLY A 95 11.12 18.97 -4.57
CA GLY A 95 11.04 19.64 -5.87
C GLY A 95 11.53 18.82 -7.06
N TYR A 96 11.77 17.51 -6.91
CA TYR A 96 12.27 16.62 -7.95
C TYR A 96 11.17 15.67 -8.48
N GLY A 97 11.38 15.09 -9.66
CA GLY A 97 10.52 14.03 -10.18
C GLY A 97 9.21 14.50 -10.81
N PHE A 98 9.10 15.78 -11.20
CA PHE A 98 7.88 16.34 -11.79
C PHE A 98 7.80 16.22 -13.32
N LYS A 99 8.94 16.04 -13.98
CA LYS A 99 8.92 15.83 -15.44
C LYS A 99 8.14 14.56 -15.78
N PRO A 100 7.41 14.51 -16.91
CA PRO A 100 6.54 13.38 -17.24
C PRO A 100 7.23 12.01 -17.12
N GLY A 101 8.43 11.84 -17.70
CA GLY A 101 9.17 10.58 -17.61
C GLY A 101 9.67 10.24 -16.19
N GLU A 102 10.13 11.23 -15.44
CA GLU A 102 10.57 11.03 -14.04
C GLU A 102 9.38 10.63 -13.15
N ARG A 103 8.24 11.29 -13.31
CA ARG A 103 7.02 10.98 -12.56
C ARG A 103 6.54 9.55 -12.83
N GLU A 104 6.58 9.12 -14.06
CA GLU A 104 6.21 7.75 -14.43
C GLU A 104 7.21 6.73 -13.89
N ALA A 105 8.51 7.00 -14.02
CA ALA A 105 9.56 6.12 -13.48
C ALA A 105 9.44 5.94 -11.97
N LEU A 106 9.22 7.01 -11.21
CA LEU A 106 8.99 6.93 -9.75
C LEU A 106 7.72 6.15 -9.42
N THR A 107 6.67 6.28 -10.25
CA THR A 107 5.40 5.58 -10.05
C THR A 107 5.56 4.08 -10.30
N TRP A 108 6.20 3.68 -11.39
CA TRP A 108 6.54 2.29 -11.69
C TRP A 108 7.50 1.70 -10.66
N GLY A 109 8.50 2.50 -10.24
CA GLY A 109 9.45 2.10 -9.19
C GLY A 109 8.77 1.75 -7.87
N ALA A 110 7.80 2.54 -7.44
CA ALA A 110 7.03 2.27 -6.23
C ALA A 110 6.14 1.01 -6.37
N LEU A 111 5.51 0.82 -7.54
CA LEU A 111 4.66 -0.35 -7.79
C LEU A 111 5.46 -1.64 -7.88
N ILE A 112 6.44 -1.68 -8.78
CA ILE A 112 7.29 -2.87 -9.01
C ILE A 112 8.12 -3.17 -7.76
N GLY A 113 8.69 -2.13 -7.15
CA GLY A 113 9.46 -2.27 -5.91
C GLY A 113 8.63 -2.85 -4.77
N GLY A 114 7.39 -2.37 -4.58
CA GLY A 114 6.49 -2.91 -3.56
C GLY A 114 6.16 -4.39 -3.77
N ILE A 115 5.88 -4.79 -5.01
CA ILE A 115 5.60 -6.20 -5.36
C ILE A 115 6.86 -7.04 -5.16
N SER A 116 7.99 -6.62 -5.72
CA SER A 116 9.25 -7.37 -5.65
C SER A 116 9.74 -7.55 -4.23
N LEU A 117 9.73 -6.50 -3.42
CA LEU A 117 10.13 -6.57 -2.01
C LEU A 117 9.20 -7.47 -1.20
N THR A 118 7.89 -7.46 -1.48
CA THR A 118 6.94 -8.37 -0.82
C THR A 118 7.30 -9.83 -1.12
N ILE A 119 7.49 -10.17 -2.39
CA ILE A 119 7.83 -11.54 -2.80
C ILE A 119 9.18 -11.96 -2.18
N LEU A 120 10.20 -11.11 -2.27
CA LEU A 120 11.52 -11.41 -1.71
C LEU A 120 11.48 -11.61 -0.20
N LEU A 121 10.73 -10.75 0.53
CA LEU A 121 10.57 -10.89 1.97
C LEU A 121 9.90 -12.22 2.34
N TRP A 122 8.86 -12.62 1.60
CA TRP A 122 8.17 -13.88 1.85
C TRP A 122 9.04 -15.09 1.50
N ILE A 123 9.77 -15.05 0.40
CA ILE A 123 10.76 -16.10 0.06
C ILE A 123 11.81 -16.23 1.18
N ALA A 124 12.36 -15.10 1.64
CA ALA A 124 13.34 -15.11 2.72
C ALA A 124 12.75 -15.65 4.03
N ALA A 125 11.52 -15.22 4.39
CA ALA A 125 10.84 -15.71 5.58
C ALA A 125 10.62 -17.22 5.57
N TYR A 126 10.21 -17.78 4.42
CA TYR A 126 10.06 -19.24 4.26
C TYR A 126 11.40 -20.00 4.25
N ALA A 127 12.43 -19.43 3.62
CA ALA A 127 13.76 -20.03 3.60
C ALA A 127 14.41 -20.10 4.99
N ILE A 128 14.25 -19.04 5.80
CA ILE A 128 14.82 -18.96 7.16
C ILE A 128 13.93 -19.68 8.17
N GLY A 129 12.60 -19.51 8.08
CA GLY A 129 11.61 -20.03 9.02
C GLY A 129 11.27 -21.52 8.85
N GLY A 130 11.84 -22.21 7.85
CA GLY A 130 11.62 -23.64 7.61
C GLY A 130 10.17 -24.00 7.23
N GLY A 131 9.40 -23.09 6.67
CA GLY A 131 8.06 -23.39 6.12
C GLY A 131 6.97 -23.66 7.18
N ARG A 132 7.18 -23.24 8.42
CA ARG A 132 6.22 -23.42 9.53
C ARG A 132 5.09 -22.39 9.47
#